data_5793e0ff28d77b4759c6e2c04e9f3125
#
_entry.id   5793e0ff28d77b4759c6e2c04e9f3125
#
_cell.length_a   1.000
_cell.length_b   1.000
_cell.length_c   1.000
_cell.angle_alpha   90.00
_cell.angle_beta   90.00
_cell.angle_gamma   90.00
#
_symmetry.space_group_name_H-M   'P 1'
#
loop_
_entity.id
_entity.type
_entity.pdbx_description
1 polymer ?
#
loop_
_entity_poly.entity_id
_entity_poly.type
_entity_poly.pdbx_seq_one_letter_code
_entity_poly.pdbx_strand_id
1 'polypeptide(L)'
;MTEKQYQTLLPYIHITPKDTETRTVQLYSSPASNDSAVTFRIAPKKYPSGTLVDLNRADTTELKKIPGIGSGIARLIIGYRQRLGGFYNITQLQEIHLDTTQLQSWFSIDTRAIHLINLNRSSIERLRNHPYINFYQAKAFVEYRKKKGDLHSLKPFALYEEFSDTDLEKISHYVCFE
;
A
#
# COMPACT_ATOMS: atom_id res chain seq x y z
N MET A 1 12.45 15.11 37.59
CA MET A 1 11.47 16.23 37.67
C MET A 1 11.07 16.34 39.13
N THR A 2 11.34 17.49 39.79
CA THR A 2 11.03 17.65 41.20
C THR A 2 9.60 18.16 41.37
N GLU A 3 8.96 17.84 42.50
CA GLU A 3 7.59 18.26 42.86
C GLU A 3 7.34 19.78 42.64
N LYS A 4 8.36 20.59 42.97
CA LYS A 4 8.31 22.04 42.70
C LYS A 4 8.21 22.41 41.24
N GLN A 5 8.85 21.69 40.34
CA GLN A 5 8.76 21.92 38.89
C GLN A 5 7.40 21.52 38.35
N TYR A 6 6.79 20.46 38.87
CA TYR A 6 5.46 20.03 38.52
C TYR A 6 4.41 21.07 38.90
N GLN A 7 4.45 21.58 40.12
CA GLN A 7 3.52 22.63 40.60
C GLN A 7 3.59 23.95 39.78
N THR A 8 4.78 24.28 39.29
CA THR A 8 4.97 25.49 38.47
C THR A 8 4.39 25.35 37.07
N LEU A 9 4.30 24.14 36.57
CA LEU A 9 3.79 23.85 35.21
C LEU A 9 2.27 23.59 35.18
N LEU A 10 1.65 23.22 36.31
CA LEU A 10 0.22 22.93 36.42
C LEU A 10 -0.71 23.98 35.79
N PRO A 11 -0.48 25.30 35.96
CA PRO A 11 -1.32 26.33 35.36
C PRO A 11 -1.28 26.38 33.82
N TYR A 12 -0.23 25.80 33.22
CA TYR A 12 0.00 25.81 31.76
C TYR A 12 -0.36 24.48 31.10
N ILE A 13 -0.73 23.45 31.88
CA ILE A 13 -1.09 22.12 31.36
C ILE A 13 -2.61 21.99 31.40
N HIS A 14 -3.25 22.26 30.28
CA HIS A 14 -4.66 21.93 30.07
C HIS A 14 -4.77 20.51 29.49
N ILE A 15 -4.91 19.51 30.37
CA ILE A 15 -5.27 18.15 29.95
C ILE A 15 -6.80 18.09 29.86
N THR A 16 -7.33 18.15 28.65
CA THR A 16 -8.75 17.83 28.42
C THR A 16 -8.94 16.33 28.61
N PRO A 17 -9.84 15.88 29.51
CA PRO A 17 -10.14 14.47 29.62
C PRO A 17 -10.68 13.96 28.30
N LYS A 18 -10.23 12.77 27.90
CA LYS A 18 -10.69 12.07 26.71
C LYS A 18 -12.09 11.58 27.01
N ASP A 19 -13.10 12.38 26.64
CA ASP A 19 -14.48 12.03 26.86
C ASP A 19 -14.85 10.76 26.07
N THR A 20 -15.12 9.70 26.80
CA THR A 20 -15.77 8.48 26.34
C THR A 20 -17.29 8.63 26.49
N GLU A 21 -17.85 9.77 26.18
CA GLU A 21 -19.30 9.94 26.21
C GLU A 21 -19.83 10.56 24.93
N THR A 22 -20.92 9.99 24.48
CA THR A 22 -21.78 10.35 23.37
C THR A 22 -22.03 11.88 23.34
N ARG A 23 -21.36 12.56 22.46
CA ARG A 23 -21.50 14.02 22.32
C ARG A 23 -22.80 14.32 21.59
N THR A 24 -23.81 14.71 22.37
CA THR A 24 -24.96 15.48 21.88
C THR A 24 -24.43 16.84 21.42
N VAL A 25 -24.46 17.10 20.11
CA VAL A 25 -23.98 18.33 19.52
C VAL A 25 -25.02 19.42 19.84
N GLN A 26 -24.71 20.29 20.78
CA GLN A 26 -25.44 21.55 20.92
C GLN A 26 -24.99 22.53 19.82
N LEU A 27 -25.95 22.94 19.00
CA LEU A 27 -25.77 23.96 17.97
C LEU A 27 -25.57 25.30 18.62
N TYR A 28 -24.37 25.84 18.61
CA TYR A 28 -24.16 27.29 18.81
C TYR A 28 -24.45 28.02 17.50
N SER A 29 -25.56 28.73 17.45
CA SER A 29 -25.84 29.68 16.40
C SER A 29 -25.06 30.96 16.68
N SER A 30 -24.01 31.25 15.93
CA SER A 30 -23.42 32.58 15.79
C SER A 30 -23.92 33.21 14.51
N PRO A 31 -24.35 34.49 14.54
CA PRO A 31 -24.84 35.13 13.34
C PRO A 31 -23.71 35.73 12.49
N ALA A 32 -23.87 35.55 11.20
CA ALA A 32 -23.26 36.29 10.08
C ALA A 32 -21.77 36.12 9.79
N SER A 33 -21.43 35.38 8.77
CA SER A 33 -20.95 35.86 7.45
C SER A 33 -20.49 34.72 6.54
N ASN A 34 -21.02 34.78 5.33
CA ASN A 34 -20.51 34.24 4.06
C ASN A 34 -20.25 32.75 3.87
N ASP A 35 -21.14 32.14 3.07
CA ASP A 35 -20.92 31.11 2.06
C ASP A 35 -19.61 30.32 2.16
N SER A 36 -19.60 29.37 3.06
CA SER A 36 -18.78 28.17 2.90
C SER A 36 -19.74 27.01 3.12
N ALA A 37 -20.15 26.38 2.04
CA ALA A 37 -20.93 25.16 2.08
C ALA A 37 -20.17 24.17 2.96
N VAL A 38 -20.66 23.93 4.18
CA VAL A 38 -20.15 22.89 5.08
C VAL A 38 -20.51 21.55 4.43
N THR A 39 -19.60 21.06 3.62
CA THR A 39 -19.74 19.73 3.02
C THR A 39 -19.59 18.71 4.14
N PHE A 40 -20.70 18.24 4.68
CA PHE A 40 -20.71 17.09 5.57
C PHE A 40 -20.12 15.90 4.81
N ARG A 41 -18.88 15.58 5.10
CA ARG A 41 -18.29 14.34 4.59
C ARG A 41 -18.94 13.17 5.32
N ILE A 42 -20.01 12.64 4.74
CA ILE A 42 -20.63 11.40 5.21
C ILE A 42 -19.54 10.33 5.15
N ALA A 43 -19.16 9.79 6.31
CA ALA A 43 -18.21 8.69 6.37
C ALA A 43 -18.76 7.51 5.55
N PRO A 44 -17.97 6.86 4.71
CA PRO A 44 -18.46 5.75 3.89
C PRO A 44 -18.96 4.63 4.81
N LYS A 45 -20.16 4.12 4.52
CA LYS A 45 -20.73 2.96 5.22
C LYS A 45 -19.76 1.79 5.07
N LYS A 46 -19.37 1.18 6.20
CA LYS A 46 -18.46 0.04 6.23
C LYS A 46 -19.14 -1.23 5.70
N TYR A 47 -18.36 -2.12 5.12
CA TYR A 47 -18.82 -3.43 4.68
C TYR A 47 -19.17 -4.33 5.88
N PRO A 48 -20.18 -5.20 5.75
CA PRO A 48 -20.44 -6.24 6.75
C PRO A 48 -19.33 -7.30 6.70
N SER A 49 -19.14 -8.00 7.82
CA SER A 49 -18.20 -9.13 7.92
C SER A 49 -18.50 -10.19 6.86
N GLY A 50 -17.45 -10.79 6.28
CA GLY A 50 -17.57 -11.77 5.19
C GLY A 50 -17.62 -11.18 3.78
N THR A 51 -17.58 -9.84 3.63
CA THR A 51 -17.44 -9.23 2.31
C THR A 51 -15.99 -9.37 1.82
N LEU A 52 -15.80 -9.98 0.65
CA LEU A 52 -14.49 -10.07 -0.01
C LEU A 52 -14.37 -8.98 -1.07
N VAL A 53 -13.24 -8.27 -1.03
CA VAL A 53 -12.88 -7.19 -1.96
C VAL A 53 -11.62 -7.61 -2.72
N ASP A 54 -11.65 -7.52 -4.05
CA ASP A 54 -10.47 -7.84 -4.87
C ASP A 54 -9.39 -6.76 -4.69
N LEU A 55 -8.27 -7.15 -4.10
CA LEU A 55 -7.14 -6.26 -3.79
C LEU A 55 -6.53 -5.64 -5.06
N ASN A 56 -6.60 -6.34 -6.19
CA ASN A 56 -6.04 -5.89 -7.46
C ASN A 56 -6.96 -4.94 -8.23
N ARG A 57 -8.26 -4.94 -7.95
CA ARG A 57 -9.25 -4.12 -8.68
C ARG A 57 -9.84 -3.00 -7.86
N ALA A 58 -9.93 -3.17 -6.53
CA ALA A 58 -10.56 -2.20 -5.64
C ALA A 58 -9.99 -0.79 -5.79
N ASP A 59 -10.88 0.19 -5.75
CA ASP A 59 -10.52 1.61 -5.70
C ASP A 59 -10.40 2.13 -4.25
N THR A 60 -10.00 3.40 -4.10
CA THR A 60 -9.90 4.02 -2.76
C THR A 60 -11.23 4.07 -2.03
N THR A 61 -12.35 4.13 -2.75
CA THR A 61 -13.69 4.22 -2.17
C THR A 61 -14.11 2.87 -1.60
N GLU A 62 -13.85 1.80 -2.32
CA GLU A 62 -14.12 0.42 -1.90
C GLU A 62 -13.22 0.04 -0.72
N LEU A 63 -11.92 0.29 -0.83
CA LEU A 63 -10.97 0.01 0.26
C LEU A 63 -11.35 0.72 1.56
N LYS A 64 -11.81 1.97 1.51
CA LYS A 64 -12.27 2.71 2.69
C LYS A 64 -13.51 2.13 3.35
N LYS A 65 -14.29 1.30 2.68
CA LYS A 65 -15.42 0.60 3.29
C LYS A 65 -14.99 -0.58 4.16
N ILE A 66 -13.76 -1.06 4.03
CA ILE A 66 -13.21 -2.11 4.90
C ILE A 66 -12.92 -1.51 6.28
N PRO A 67 -13.34 -2.16 7.39
CA PRO A 67 -12.99 -1.74 8.74
C PRO A 67 -11.47 -1.64 8.90
N GLY A 68 -10.98 -0.60 9.59
CA GLY A 68 -9.54 -0.36 9.77
C GLY A 68 -8.84 0.34 8.59
N ILE A 69 -9.44 0.38 7.40
CA ILE A 69 -8.83 1.07 6.26
C ILE A 69 -9.39 2.49 6.13
N GLY A 70 -8.52 3.47 6.35
CA GLY A 70 -8.76 4.89 6.10
C GLY A 70 -8.18 5.36 4.76
N SER A 71 -8.36 6.66 4.46
CA SER A 71 -7.88 7.24 3.18
C SER A 71 -6.36 7.15 2.99
N GLY A 72 -5.58 7.21 4.08
CA GLY A 72 -4.11 7.06 4.03
C GLY A 72 -3.71 5.66 3.63
N ILE A 73 -4.26 4.65 4.31
CA ILE A 73 -3.99 3.23 4.04
C ILE A 73 -4.45 2.85 2.64
N ALA A 74 -5.66 3.27 2.22
CA ALA A 74 -6.16 2.99 0.89
C ALA A 74 -5.23 3.53 -0.21
N ARG A 75 -4.72 4.76 -0.06
CA ARG A 75 -3.73 5.34 -1.01
C ARG A 75 -2.40 4.59 -0.99
N LEU A 76 -1.94 4.16 0.18
CA LEU A 76 -0.71 3.37 0.32
C LEU A 76 -0.82 2.03 -0.41
N ILE A 77 -1.93 1.31 -0.22
CA ILE A 77 -2.22 0.04 -0.92
C ILE A 77 -2.22 0.25 -2.44
N ILE A 78 -2.95 1.25 -2.94
CA ILE A 78 -3.04 1.51 -4.38
C ILE A 78 -1.68 1.93 -4.96
N GLY A 79 -0.96 2.81 -4.28
CA GLY A 79 0.37 3.23 -4.71
C GLY A 79 1.36 2.08 -4.78
N TYR A 80 1.32 1.17 -3.81
CA TYR A 80 2.18 -0.02 -3.83
C TYR A 80 1.75 -1.02 -4.91
N ARG A 81 0.44 -1.25 -5.07
CA ARG A 81 -0.12 -2.04 -6.16
C ARG A 81 0.35 -1.56 -7.53
N GLN A 82 0.32 -0.24 -7.77
CA GLN A 82 0.76 0.34 -9.04
C GLN A 82 2.25 0.09 -9.31
N ARG A 83 3.09 0.14 -8.28
CA ARG A 83 4.52 -0.14 -8.40
C ARG A 83 4.82 -1.61 -8.64
N LEU A 84 4.07 -2.52 -8.00
CA LEU A 84 4.18 -3.96 -8.20
C LEU A 84 3.61 -4.41 -9.56
N GLY A 85 2.63 -3.70 -10.09
CA GLY A 85 1.80 -4.19 -11.20
C GLY A 85 0.60 -5.01 -10.75
N GLY A 86 0.44 -5.25 -9.44
CA GLY A 86 -0.61 -6.04 -8.79
C GLY A 86 -0.05 -6.90 -7.67
N PHE A 87 -0.92 -7.40 -6.80
CA PHE A 87 -0.54 -8.32 -5.73
C PHE A 87 -0.71 -9.77 -6.18
N TYR A 88 0.27 -10.63 -5.92
CA TYR A 88 0.12 -12.06 -6.08
C TYR A 88 -0.22 -12.77 -4.76
N ASN A 89 0.11 -12.14 -3.62
CA ASN A 89 -0.17 -12.66 -2.29
C ASN A 89 -0.52 -11.53 -1.32
N ILE A 90 -1.45 -11.79 -0.39
CA ILE A 90 -1.85 -10.81 0.61
C ILE A 90 -0.73 -10.45 1.59
N THR A 91 0.22 -11.34 1.82
CA THR A 91 1.37 -11.09 2.68
C THR A 91 2.25 -9.94 2.21
N GLN A 92 2.16 -9.57 0.92
CA GLN A 92 2.86 -8.40 0.38
C GLN A 92 2.41 -7.07 1.00
N LEU A 93 1.24 -7.02 1.62
CA LEU A 93 0.82 -5.86 2.41
C LEU A 93 1.71 -5.62 3.63
N GLN A 94 2.40 -6.63 4.13
CA GLN A 94 3.38 -6.47 5.22
C GLN A 94 4.61 -5.65 4.79
N GLU A 95 4.95 -5.68 3.50
CA GLU A 95 6.06 -4.89 2.95
C GLU A 95 5.81 -3.38 3.01
N ILE A 96 4.53 -2.98 3.14
CA ILE A 96 4.10 -1.61 3.40
C ILE A 96 3.62 -1.41 4.86
N HIS A 97 4.09 -2.28 5.77
CA HIS A 97 3.82 -2.22 7.22
C HIS A 97 2.34 -2.31 7.61
N LEU A 98 1.53 -3.03 6.83
CA LEU A 98 0.15 -3.32 7.19
C LEU A 98 0.06 -4.69 7.86
N ASP A 99 -0.66 -4.74 8.98
CA ASP A 99 -0.99 -6.01 9.64
C ASP A 99 -2.02 -6.76 8.80
N THR A 100 -1.60 -7.89 8.24
CA THR A 100 -2.46 -8.73 7.41
C THR A 100 -3.37 -9.63 8.21
N THR A 101 -3.12 -9.83 9.52
CA THR A 101 -3.88 -10.76 10.36
C THR A 101 -5.38 -10.43 10.39
N GLN A 102 -5.69 -9.14 10.49
CA GLN A 102 -7.08 -8.67 10.49
C GLN A 102 -7.63 -8.39 9.09
N LEU A 103 -6.75 -8.16 8.13
CA LEU A 103 -7.14 -7.74 6.77
C LEU A 103 -7.34 -8.91 5.80
N GLN A 104 -6.70 -10.06 6.04
CA GLN A 104 -6.77 -11.20 5.13
C GLN A 104 -8.19 -11.72 4.87
N SER A 105 -9.08 -11.61 5.86
CA SER A 105 -10.49 -12.03 5.71
C SER A 105 -11.32 -11.11 4.81
N TRP A 106 -10.81 -9.94 4.46
CA TRP A 106 -11.48 -8.94 3.64
C TRP A 106 -11.04 -8.94 2.18
N PHE A 107 -9.95 -9.62 1.85
CA PHE A 107 -9.37 -9.55 0.52
C PHE A 107 -9.41 -10.87 -0.23
N SER A 108 -9.74 -10.77 -1.50
CA SER A 108 -9.44 -11.76 -2.52
C SER A 108 -8.36 -11.21 -3.46
N ILE A 109 -7.65 -12.09 -4.18
CA ILE A 109 -6.61 -11.70 -5.13
C ILE A 109 -6.87 -12.43 -6.45
N ASP A 110 -7.15 -11.67 -7.51
CA ASP A 110 -7.14 -12.17 -8.88
C ASP A 110 -5.75 -11.93 -9.49
N THR A 111 -4.93 -12.96 -9.55
CA THR A 111 -3.56 -12.86 -10.10
C THR A 111 -3.52 -12.59 -11.60
N ARG A 112 -4.64 -12.83 -12.33
CA ARG A 112 -4.75 -12.50 -13.75
C ARG A 112 -4.78 -10.98 -14.01
N ALA A 113 -5.06 -10.20 -12.98
CA ALA A 113 -5.01 -8.75 -13.04
C ALA A 113 -3.60 -8.16 -12.87
N ILE A 114 -2.57 -8.99 -12.70
CA ILE A 114 -1.18 -8.53 -12.58
C ILE A 114 -0.66 -8.08 -13.95
N HIS A 115 -0.10 -6.88 -13.99
CA HIS A 115 0.57 -6.36 -15.17
C HIS A 115 2.01 -6.84 -15.23
N LEU A 116 2.28 -7.76 -16.14
CA LEU A 116 3.61 -8.33 -16.34
C LEU A 116 4.55 -7.36 -17.06
N ILE A 117 5.83 -7.41 -16.70
CA ILE A 117 6.91 -6.66 -17.33
C ILE A 117 7.63 -7.57 -18.32
N ASN A 118 7.67 -7.18 -19.57
CA ASN A 118 8.42 -7.93 -20.59
C ASN A 118 9.93 -7.68 -20.44
N LEU A 119 10.69 -8.71 -20.07
CA LEU A 119 12.13 -8.60 -19.85
C LEU A 119 12.91 -8.37 -21.15
N ASN A 120 12.39 -8.82 -22.30
CA ASN A 120 13.07 -8.66 -23.58
C ASN A 120 12.93 -7.23 -24.15
N ARG A 121 11.89 -6.49 -23.76
CA ARG A 121 11.59 -5.16 -24.31
C ARG A 121 11.81 -4.01 -23.31
N SER A 122 11.85 -4.29 -22.02
CA SER A 122 11.92 -3.23 -21.00
C SER A 122 13.33 -2.64 -20.87
N SER A 123 13.41 -1.32 -20.65
CA SER A 123 14.66 -0.63 -20.31
C SER A 123 15.07 -0.88 -18.85
N ILE A 124 16.33 -0.58 -18.52
CA ILE A 124 16.84 -0.66 -17.15
C ILE A 124 15.99 0.21 -16.21
N GLU A 125 15.63 1.44 -16.64
CA GLU A 125 14.84 2.38 -15.87
C GLU A 125 13.44 1.80 -15.56
N ARG A 126 12.81 1.18 -16.55
CA ARG A 126 11.50 0.55 -16.36
C ARG A 126 11.58 -0.63 -15.40
N LEU A 127 12.59 -1.47 -15.53
CA LEU A 127 12.80 -2.65 -14.67
C LEU A 127 13.07 -2.24 -13.22
N ARG A 128 13.98 -1.29 -12.98
CA ARG A 128 14.34 -0.84 -11.62
C ARG A 128 13.21 -0.10 -10.88
N ASN A 129 12.16 0.34 -11.58
CA ASN A 129 10.99 0.94 -10.92
C ASN A 129 10.13 -0.10 -10.20
N HIS A 130 10.30 -1.38 -10.52
CA HIS A 130 9.60 -2.44 -9.82
C HIS A 130 10.24 -2.71 -8.46
N PRO A 131 9.46 -2.86 -7.35
CA PRO A 131 10.00 -3.01 -6.00
C PRO A 131 10.97 -4.20 -5.81
N TYR A 132 10.83 -5.26 -6.60
CA TYR A 132 11.63 -6.47 -6.50
C TYR A 132 12.82 -6.52 -7.46
N ILE A 133 13.02 -5.49 -8.28
CA ILE A 133 14.14 -5.47 -9.25
C ILE A 133 15.03 -4.28 -8.92
N ASN A 134 16.22 -4.54 -8.43
CA ASN A 134 17.22 -3.51 -8.20
C ASN A 134 17.97 -3.15 -9.50
N PHE A 135 18.81 -2.12 -9.44
CA PHE A 135 19.57 -1.65 -10.60
C PHE A 135 20.51 -2.71 -11.19
N TYR A 136 21.20 -3.48 -10.35
CA TYR A 136 22.15 -4.48 -10.82
C TYR A 136 21.43 -5.64 -11.49
N GLN A 137 20.31 -6.09 -10.94
CA GLN A 137 19.44 -7.10 -11.52
C GLN A 137 18.86 -6.63 -12.87
N ALA A 138 18.36 -5.41 -12.93
CA ALA A 138 17.87 -4.82 -14.19
C ALA A 138 18.96 -4.76 -15.25
N LYS A 139 20.19 -4.38 -14.86
CA LYS A 139 21.36 -4.35 -15.73
C LYS A 139 21.70 -5.75 -16.21
N ALA A 140 21.73 -6.74 -15.33
CA ALA A 140 22.02 -8.13 -15.67
C ALA A 140 21.04 -8.69 -16.73
N PHE A 141 19.72 -8.43 -16.58
CA PHE A 141 18.74 -8.81 -17.60
C PHE A 141 19.03 -8.19 -18.97
N VAL A 142 19.29 -6.88 -19.00
CA VAL A 142 19.55 -6.17 -20.26
C VAL A 142 20.88 -6.59 -20.89
N GLU A 143 21.93 -6.81 -20.11
CA GLU A 143 23.22 -7.28 -20.61
C GLU A 143 23.14 -8.72 -21.13
N TYR A 144 22.41 -9.59 -20.43
CA TYR A 144 22.20 -10.96 -20.88
C TYR A 144 21.58 -11.00 -22.28
N ARG A 145 20.43 -10.30 -22.47
CA ARG A 145 19.75 -10.31 -23.77
C ARG A 145 20.61 -9.71 -24.90
N LYS A 146 21.47 -8.72 -24.61
CA LYS A 146 22.40 -8.16 -25.58
C LYS A 146 23.49 -9.16 -25.99
N LYS A 147 23.93 -10.03 -25.07
CA LYS A 147 25.04 -10.95 -25.29
C LYS A 147 24.57 -12.34 -25.78
N LYS A 148 23.43 -12.80 -25.32
CA LYS A 148 22.93 -14.17 -25.50
C LYS A 148 21.64 -14.25 -26.32
N GLY A 149 21.02 -13.11 -26.64
CA GLY A 149 19.69 -13.07 -27.26
C GLY A 149 18.56 -13.05 -26.26
N ASP A 150 17.35 -13.22 -26.76
CA ASP A 150 16.14 -13.12 -25.96
C ASP A 150 16.09 -14.10 -24.80
N LEU A 151 15.56 -13.61 -23.69
CA LEU A 151 15.28 -14.39 -22.50
C LEU A 151 14.02 -15.25 -22.70
N HIS A 152 14.08 -16.49 -22.26
CA HIS A 152 12.94 -17.40 -22.26
C HIS A 152 12.60 -17.89 -20.84
N SER A 153 13.47 -17.64 -19.86
CA SER A 153 13.25 -18.00 -18.45
C SER A 153 14.19 -17.23 -17.53
N LEU A 154 13.93 -17.28 -16.24
CA LEU A 154 14.82 -16.72 -15.20
C LEU A 154 15.95 -17.67 -14.80
N LYS A 155 15.94 -18.94 -15.26
CA LYS A 155 16.92 -19.98 -14.87
C LYS A 155 18.39 -19.56 -15.00
N PRO A 156 18.83 -18.84 -16.07
CA PRO A 156 20.23 -18.44 -16.20
C PRO A 156 20.72 -17.56 -15.05
N PHE A 157 19.81 -16.81 -14.39
CA PHE A 157 20.15 -15.86 -13.35
C PHE A 157 20.32 -16.49 -11.96
N ALA A 158 19.94 -17.75 -11.78
CA ALA A 158 20.20 -18.49 -10.54
C ALA A 158 21.70 -18.67 -10.23
N LEU A 159 22.57 -18.45 -11.23
CA LEU A 159 24.03 -18.51 -11.07
C LEU A 159 24.69 -17.13 -10.92
N TYR A 160 23.89 -16.05 -10.91
CA TYR A 160 24.39 -14.68 -10.79
C TYR A 160 24.31 -14.23 -9.33
N GLU A 161 25.37 -13.63 -8.83
CA GLU A 161 25.46 -13.17 -7.44
C GLU A 161 24.42 -12.09 -7.08
N GLU A 162 23.89 -11.38 -8.08
CA GLU A 162 22.88 -10.34 -7.90
C GLU A 162 21.48 -10.88 -7.57
N PHE A 163 21.27 -12.20 -7.67
CA PHE A 163 19.96 -12.83 -7.48
C PHE A 163 20.01 -13.92 -6.42
N SER A 164 19.16 -13.78 -5.42
CA SER A 164 18.83 -14.89 -4.53
C SER A 164 17.66 -15.71 -5.08
N ASP A 165 17.50 -16.94 -4.60
CA ASP A 165 16.33 -17.76 -4.96
C ASP A 165 15.01 -17.07 -4.63
N THR A 166 14.96 -16.35 -3.50
CA THR A 166 13.81 -15.58 -3.09
C THR A 166 13.52 -14.38 -4.00
N ASP A 167 14.56 -13.74 -4.55
CA ASP A 167 14.38 -12.67 -5.53
C ASP A 167 13.79 -13.22 -6.83
N LEU A 168 14.35 -14.33 -7.32
CA LEU A 168 13.88 -14.96 -8.56
C LEU A 168 12.44 -15.47 -8.42
N GLU A 169 12.08 -16.02 -7.26
CA GLU A 169 10.69 -16.41 -6.97
C GLU A 169 9.76 -15.21 -7.06
N LYS A 170 10.05 -14.12 -6.31
CA LYS A 170 9.25 -12.91 -6.31
C LYS A 170 9.14 -12.28 -7.69
N ILE A 171 10.25 -12.16 -8.41
CA ILE A 171 10.30 -11.58 -9.76
C ILE A 171 9.49 -12.43 -10.75
N SER A 172 9.48 -13.76 -10.61
CA SER A 172 8.78 -14.66 -11.53
C SER A 172 7.30 -14.39 -11.69
N HIS A 173 6.66 -13.82 -10.65
CA HIS A 173 5.25 -13.44 -10.67
C HIS A 173 4.94 -12.18 -11.50
N TYR A 174 5.97 -11.43 -11.89
CA TYR A 174 5.82 -10.10 -12.49
C TYR A 174 6.45 -9.94 -13.86
N VAL A 175 7.05 -11.00 -14.41
CA VAL A 175 7.77 -10.92 -15.66
C VAL A 175 7.21 -11.86 -16.73
N CYS A 176 7.36 -11.44 -17.99
CA CYS A 176 7.11 -12.27 -19.16
C CYS A 176 8.27 -12.14 -20.16
N PHE A 177 8.29 -13.02 -21.18
CA PHE A 177 9.40 -13.19 -22.12
C PHE A 177 8.95 -13.07 -23.59
N GLU A 178 7.87 -12.36 -23.86
CA GLU A 178 7.32 -12.14 -25.21
C GLU A 178 8.19 -11.25 -26.09
#